data_3d695421fba3f4a51a8fe94a279de5bc
#
_entry.id   3d695421fba3f4a51a8fe94a279de5bc
#
_cell.length_a   1.000
_cell.length_b   1.000
_cell.length_c   1.000
_cell.angle_alpha   90.00
_cell.angle_beta   90.00
_cell.angle_gamma   90.00
#
_symmetry.space_group_name_H-M   'P 1'
#
loop_
_entity.id
_entity.type
_entity.pdbx_description
1 polymer ?
#
loop_
_entity_poly.entity_id
_entity_poly.type
_entity_poly.pdbx_seq_one_letter_code
_entity_poly.pdbx_strand_id
1 'polypeptide(L)'
;MLTIITPVHCTSRNDYLYQRTKYFIENAYIDSNIERIIVDFGSLDSIMEEFKTLSKNKGIEFYSLGLKGESFSAGLCRNYGVTKAKKEFITFQDVDLYAPQSIYKSILLRLSSSKEYNYIESVPCLYLSEDYTEEYKKRESWDDAHNDAYQNYQLKTPSIQMYAPVTSMILTRRRYFMECGGNNNEFHGHGYEDFEALNRLANRANKFVRSRDYYNHDFNYDSPHFCGYRPFFSLFGRQLMNERVFFVHFWHPHNIAPSYAKRNKDNKIIFERLIRRFDKENYMPPALSGDSHYYDGKSLILSPFNGKTANSLRVAIPFLGECVYAKDTEFKDENVFLDFIKKNMVRRVLFFNSYGNDHRLNLYHVCQLNKIKTINFDRGGLPHTWFFDPHGFNYSSHSYNPNNWDLQITKDERESVQEYIINVLSSNDTLEKNGTRIGAHNFKTKYNILNKKILFVPLQRPNDSVIRHFSDEIRSVQNFLNNIVTLAKSIKDKGWVVIVKQHPLEESTEIEEKENLIVLKPTDHFYDAINSSDAVMLINSGVGLY
;
A
#
# COMPACT_ATOMS: atom_id res chain seq x y z
N MET A 1 -4.68 6.07 -13.48
CA MET A 1 -3.58 5.14 -13.66
C MET A 1 -2.29 5.68 -13.07
N LEU A 2 -1.76 6.84 -13.48
CA LEU A 2 -0.47 7.39 -13.04
C LEU A 2 -0.63 8.79 -12.44
N THR A 3 -0.04 9.04 -11.25
CA THR A 3 0.16 10.40 -10.72
C THR A 3 1.60 10.83 -10.94
N ILE A 4 1.80 11.99 -11.53
CA ILE A 4 3.10 12.63 -11.72
C ILE A 4 3.21 13.77 -10.72
N ILE A 5 4.23 13.73 -9.87
CA ILE A 5 4.46 14.70 -8.80
C ILE A 5 5.71 15.52 -9.11
N THR A 6 5.57 16.85 -9.08
CA THR A 6 6.64 17.79 -9.41
C THR A 6 6.92 18.69 -8.23
N PRO A 7 8.10 18.60 -7.58
CA PRO A 7 8.53 19.54 -6.56
C PRO A 7 8.97 20.86 -7.19
N VAL A 8 8.59 21.97 -6.59
CA VAL A 8 9.01 23.31 -7.01
C VAL A 8 9.44 24.17 -5.83
N HIS A 9 10.41 25.04 -6.05
CA HIS A 9 10.83 26.06 -5.09
C HIS A 9 11.50 27.22 -5.81
N CYS A 10 10.93 28.40 -5.75
CA CYS A 10 11.45 29.57 -6.45
C CYS A 10 11.37 30.82 -5.55
N THR A 11 12.53 31.37 -5.24
CA THR A 11 12.68 32.53 -4.35
C THR A 11 12.90 33.85 -5.07
N SER A 12 13.06 33.83 -6.41
CA SER A 12 13.28 35.02 -7.23
C SER A 12 12.75 34.85 -8.64
N ARG A 13 12.14 35.90 -9.20
CA ARG A 13 11.74 35.95 -10.61
C ARG A 13 12.94 35.98 -11.58
N ASN A 14 14.11 36.34 -11.07
CA ASN A 14 15.36 36.34 -11.84
C ASN A 14 16.06 34.97 -11.83
N ASP A 15 15.54 34.01 -11.07
CA ASP A 15 16.02 32.63 -11.07
C ASP A 15 15.56 31.93 -12.35
N TYR A 16 16.44 31.13 -12.95
CA TYR A 16 16.06 30.28 -14.11
C TYR A 16 14.87 29.37 -13.78
N LEU A 17 14.74 28.94 -12.52
CA LEU A 17 13.65 28.09 -12.06
C LEU A 17 12.28 28.74 -12.25
N TYR A 18 12.18 30.08 -12.15
CA TYR A 18 10.92 30.76 -12.40
C TYR A 18 10.42 30.55 -13.84
N GLN A 19 11.26 30.86 -14.83
CA GLN A 19 10.90 30.69 -16.24
C GLN A 19 10.71 29.20 -16.60
N ARG A 20 11.55 28.34 -16.04
CA ARG A 20 11.49 26.90 -16.27
C ARG A 20 10.22 26.29 -15.73
N THR A 21 9.80 26.66 -14.53
CA THR A 21 8.55 26.18 -13.93
C THR A 21 7.32 26.64 -14.74
N LYS A 22 7.32 27.88 -15.21
CA LYS A 22 6.24 28.37 -16.10
C LYS A 22 6.19 27.54 -17.38
N TYR A 23 7.31 27.40 -18.06
CA TYR A 23 7.41 26.63 -19.30
C TYR A 23 6.97 25.17 -19.06
N PHE A 24 7.36 24.56 -17.96
CA PHE A 24 6.94 23.22 -17.59
C PHE A 24 5.42 23.11 -17.43
N ILE A 25 4.78 24.04 -16.72
CA ILE A 25 3.33 24.04 -16.51
C ILE A 25 2.60 24.23 -17.85
N GLU A 26 3.06 25.18 -18.68
CA GLU A 26 2.45 25.50 -19.97
C GLU A 26 2.52 24.34 -20.97
N ASN A 27 3.61 23.55 -20.94
CA ASN A 27 3.86 22.44 -21.86
C ASN A 27 3.58 21.06 -21.24
N ALA A 28 2.97 21.01 -20.05
CA ALA A 28 2.62 19.74 -19.42
C ALA A 28 1.63 18.94 -20.27
N TYR A 29 1.96 17.69 -20.57
CA TYR A 29 1.04 16.76 -21.22
C TYR A 29 -0.09 16.39 -20.26
N ILE A 30 -1.32 16.58 -20.69
CA ILE A 30 -2.55 16.30 -19.93
C ILE A 30 -3.28 15.12 -20.57
N ASP A 31 -3.66 14.13 -19.75
CA ASP A 31 -4.39 12.94 -20.16
C ASP A 31 -5.30 12.48 -19.00
N SER A 32 -6.45 11.90 -19.29
CA SER A 32 -7.41 11.44 -18.26
C SER A 32 -6.85 10.35 -17.34
N ASN A 33 -5.88 9.58 -17.81
CA ASN A 33 -5.19 8.56 -17.02
C ASN A 33 -4.00 9.12 -16.20
N ILE A 34 -3.62 10.38 -16.45
CA ILE A 34 -2.53 11.06 -15.74
C ILE A 34 -3.11 12.14 -14.82
N GLU A 35 -2.85 12.01 -13.55
CA GLU A 35 -3.01 13.05 -12.55
C GLU A 35 -1.68 13.80 -12.40
N ARG A 36 -1.71 15.13 -12.42
CA ARG A 36 -0.51 15.93 -12.16
C ARG A 36 -0.68 16.73 -10.89
N ILE A 37 0.36 16.68 -10.05
CA ILE A 37 0.43 17.38 -8.78
C ILE A 37 1.73 18.19 -8.74
N ILE A 38 1.63 19.49 -8.52
CA ILE A 38 2.77 20.33 -8.19
C ILE A 38 2.77 20.60 -6.70
N VAL A 39 3.92 20.40 -6.07
CA VAL A 39 4.12 20.71 -4.64
C VAL A 39 5.19 21.77 -4.50
N ASP A 40 4.74 22.95 -4.11
CA ASP A 40 5.60 24.08 -3.77
C ASP A 40 6.16 23.94 -2.36
N PHE A 41 7.48 24.04 -2.22
CA PHE A 41 8.15 23.95 -0.92
C PHE A 41 7.94 25.19 -0.06
N GLY A 42 8.09 26.35 -0.65
CA GLY A 42 8.02 27.65 0.04
C GLY A 42 8.53 28.79 -0.84
N SER A 43 8.04 28.86 -2.07
CA SER A 43 8.33 29.97 -3.00
C SER A 43 7.81 31.31 -2.45
N LEU A 44 8.28 32.42 -3.02
CA LEU A 44 7.71 33.74 -2.72
C LEU A 44 6.22 33.76 -3.03
N ASP A 45 5.40 34.40 -2.19
CA ASP A 45 3.94 34.40 -2.31
C ASP A 45 3.45 34.80 -3.69
N SER A 46 4.03 35.86 -4.28
CA SER A 46 3.65 36.33 -5.61
C SER A 46 3.98 35.34 -6.73
N ILE A 47 5.02 34.54 -6.57
CA ILE A 47 5.42 33.48 -7.51
C ILE A 47 4.54 32.25 -7.30
N MET A 48 4.31 31.86 -6.05
CA MET A 48 3.48 30.73 -5.68
C MET A 48 2.05 30.90 -6.19
N GLU A 49 1.43 32.06 -6.00
CA GLU A 49 0.07 32.33 -6.49
C GLU A 49 0.00 32.34 -8.04
N GLU A 50 1.06 32.82 -8.71
CA GLU A 50 1.15 32.75 -10.17
C GLU A 50 1.22 31.30 -10.65
N PHE A 51 2.10 30.47 -10.06
CA PHE A 51 2.20 29.05 -10.42
C PHE A 51 0.92 28.30 -10.12
N LYS A 52 0.25 28.59 -9.02
CA LYS A 52 -1.05 28.01 -8.66
C LYS A 52 -2.13 28.36 -9.69
N THR A 53 -2.17 29.61 -10.14
CA THR A 53 -3.10 30.07 -11.18
C THR A 53 -2.84 29.38 -12.52
N LEU A 54 -1.59 29.32 -12.96
CA LEU A 54 -1.20 28.63 -14.19
C LEU A 54 -1.55 27.14 -14.12
N SER A 55 -1.26 26.49 -12.98
CA SER A 55 -1.57 25.08 -12.76
C SER A 55 -3.07 24.82 -12.84
N LYS A 56 -3.88 25.65 -12.18
CA LYS A 56 -5.35 25.54 -12.24
C LYS A 56 -5.88 25.66 -13.68
N ASN A 57 -5.35 26.57 -14.48
CA ASN A 57 -5.76 26.75 -15.87
C ASN A 57 -5.44 25.53 -16.75
N LYS A 58 -4.47 24.72 -16.35
CA LYS A 58 -4.06 23.47 -17.01
C LYS A 58 -4.69 22.21 -16.39
N GLY A 59 -5.51 22.33 -15.35
CA GLY A 59 -6.07 21.17 -14.64
C GLY A 59 -5.05 20.41 -13.80
N ILE A 60 -3.98 21.07 -13.37
CA ILE A 60 -2.94 20.52 -12.52
C ILE A 60 -3.25 20.87 -11.05
N GLU A 61 -3.24 19.89 -10.16
CA GLU A 61 -3.40 20.14 -8.72
C GLU A 61 -2.14 20.82 -8.16
N PHE A 62 -2.32 21.84 -7.33
CA PHE A 62 -1.22 22.62 -6.75
C PHE A 62 -1.37 22.69 -5.24
N TYR A 63 -0.30 22.34 -4.52
CA TYR A 63 -0.20 22.43 -3.07
C TYR A 63 1.04 23.21 -2.68
N SER A 64 1.00 23.92 -1.55
CA SER A 64 2.17 24.59 -0.97
C SER A 64 2.38 24.10 0.46
N LEU A 65 3.64 23.83 0.81
CA LEU A 65 4.08 23.48 2.17
C LEU A 65 4.33 24.71 3.03
N GLY A 66 4.53 25.87 2.42
CA GLY A 66 4.77 27.14 3.11
C GLY A 66 6.09 27.22 3.88
N LEU A 67 7.08 26.37 3.57
CA LEU A 67 8.35 26.27 4.29
C LEU A 67 9.38 27.30 3.83
N LYS A 68 9.02 28.57 3.96
CA LYS A 68 9.88 29.70 3.57
C LYS A 68 11.12 29.80 4.45
N GLY A 69 12.27 30.01 3.80
CA GLY A 69 13.55 30.16 4.51
C GLY A 69 14.19 28.83 4.96
N GLU A 70 13.48 27.74 4.85
CA GLU A 70 14.02 26.40 5.11
C GLU A 70 14.84 25.88 3.94
N SER A 71 15.73 24.93 4.21
CA SER A 71 16.50 24.27 3.16
C SER A 71 15.58 23.39 2.30
N PHE A 72 15.55 23.64 1.01
CA PHE A 72 14.72 22.88 0.06
C PHE A 72 14.92 21.37 0.20
N SER A 73 13.82 20.63 0.21
CA SER A 73 13.80 19.17 0.19
C SER A 73 12.82 18.68 -0.86
N ALA A 74 13.34 18.19 -1.98
CA ALA A 74 12.53 17.55 -3.03
C ALA A 74 11.81 16.32 -2.49
N GLY A 75 12.49 15.54 -1.65
CA GLY A 75 11.93 14.36 -1.00
C GLY A 75 10.67 14.65 -0.17
N LEU A 76 10.68 15.75 0.59
CA LEU A 76 9.51 16.17 1.37
C LEU A 76 8.33 16.56 0.48
N CYS A 77 8.58 17.32 -0.60
CA CYS A 77 7.55 17.67 -1.57
C CYS A 77 6.97 16.42 -2.26
N ARG A 78 7.85 15.49 -2.67
CA ARG A 78 7.44 14.23 -3.30
C ARG A 78 6.58 13.40 -2.35
N ASN A 79 6.99 13.24 -1.10
CA ASN A 79 6.22 12.53 -0.07
C ASN A 79 4.83 13.15 0.13
N TYR A 80 4.76 14.47 0.27
CA TYR A 80 3.48 15.16 0.41
C TYR A 80 2.59 14.93 -0.83
N GLY A 81 3.13 15.06 -2.02
CA GLY A 81 2.39 14.80 -3.27
C GLY A 81 1.87 13.36 -3.34
N VAL A 82 2.65 12.37 -2.90
CA VAL A 82 2.22 10.96 -2.83
C VAL A 82 1.02 10.78 -1.89
N THR A 83 0.95 11.51 -0.78
CA THR A 83 -0.22 11.44 0.12
C THR A 83 -1.49 12.00 -0.53
N LYS A 84 -1.36 12.94 -1.47
CA LYS A 84 -2.47 13.55 -2.22
C LYS A 84 -2.84 12.79 -3.49
N ALA A 85 -1.93 11.97 -4.00
CA ALA A 85 -2.12 11.20 -5.23
C ALA A 85 -3.32 10.25 -5.14
N LYS A 86 -4.13 10.18 -6.21
CA LYS A 86 -5.35 9.37 -6.29
C LYS A 86 -5.18 8.14 -7.20
N LYS A 87 -4.12 8.12 -8.03
CA LYS A 87 -3.89 7.02 -8.97
C LYS A 87 -3.05 5.92 -8.34
N GLU A 88 -3.12 4.75 -8.94
CA GLU A 88 -2.46 3.54 -8.46
C GLU A 88 -0.93 3.60 -8.56
N PHE A 89 -0.42 4.16 -9.66
CA PHE A 89 1.00 4.35 -9.88
C PHE A 89 1.40 5.80 -9.67
N ILE A 90 2.66 5.99 -9.30
CA ILE A 90 3.28 7.32 -9.12
C ILE A 90 4.61 7.39 -9.83
N THR A 91 5.03 8.61 -10.16
CA THR A 91 6.39 8.96 -10.52
C THR A 91 6.68 10.42 -10.16
N PHE A 92 7.97 10.80 -10.21
CA PHE A 92 8.43 12.14 -9.89
C PHE A 92 9.06 12.76 -11.15
N GLN A 93 8.59 13.92 -11.56
CA GLN A 93 9.12 14.61 -12.73
C GLN A 93 9.58 16.01 -12.32
N ASP A 94 10.87 16.26 -12.39
CA ASP A 94 11.44 17.57 -12.13
C ASP A 94 11.16 18.52 -13.31
N VAL A 95 11.17 19.84 -13.07
CA VAL A 95 10.79 20.87 -14.04
C VAL A 95 11.71 20.95 -15.27
N ASP A 96 12.83 20.27 -15.24
CA ASP A 96 13.80 20.20 -16.33
C ASP A 96 13.65 18.97 -17.24
N LEU A 97 12.73 18.06 -16.90
CA LEU A 97 12.51 16.81 -17.61
C LEU A 97 11.35 16.89 -18.59
N TYR A 98 11.60 16.57 -19.85
CA TYR A 98 10.61 16.67 -20.92
C TYR A 98 10.60 15.42 -21.81
N ALA A 99 9.43 15.12 -22.37
CA ALA A 99 9.27 14.07 -23.37
C ALA A 99 8.03 14.37 -24.25
N PRO A 100 7.97 13.85 -25.48
CA PRO A 100 6.78 13.92 -26.30
C PRO A 100 5.63 13.07 -25.74
N GLN A 101 4.42 13.32 -26.21
CA GLN A 101 3.21 12.63 -25.80
C GLN A 101 3.30 11.11 -25.98
N SER A 102 3.95 10.62 -27.02
CA SER A 102 4.15 9.20 -27.31
C SER A 102 4.83 8.45 -26.15
N ILE A 103 5.79 9.09 -25.48
CA ILE A 103 6.52 8.49 -24.34
C ILE A 103 5.59 8.31 -23.13
N TYR A 104 4.76 9.31 -22.81
CA TYR A 104 3.76 9.17 -21.75
C TYR A 104 2.76 8.04 -22.06
N LYS A 105 2.31 7.93 -23.32
CA LYS A 105 1.42 6.83 -23.75
C LYS A 105 2.10 5.46 -23.61
N SER A 106 3.37 5.35 -23.97
CA SER A 106 4.16 4.13 -23.81
C SER A 106 4.27 3.73 -22.34
N ILE A 107 4.51 4.70 -21.45
CA ILE A 107 4.53 4.47 -19.99
C ILE A 107 3.16 3.97 -19.50
N LEU A 108 2.06 4.63 -19.91
CA LEU A 108 0.71 4.22 -19.51
C LEU A 108 0.39 2.80 -19.97
N LEU A 109 0.74 2.44 -21.21
CA LEU A 109 0.53 1.10 -21.75
C LEU A 109 1.30 0.06 -20.93
N ARG A 110 2.54 0.34 -20.58
CA ARG A 110 3.39 -0.51 -19.75
C ARG A 110 2.81 -0.71 -18.35
N LEU A 111 2.36 0.34 -17.71
CA LEU A 111 1.73 0.29 -16.39
C LEU A 111 0.41 -0.48 -16.40
N SER A 112 -0.39 -0.37 -17.48
CA SER A 112 -1.67 -1.08 -17.60
C SER A 112 -1.54 -2.59 -17.63
N SER A 113 -0.43 -3.10 -18.12
CA SER A 113 -0.14 -4.55 -18.20
C SER A 113 0.52 -5.10 -16.93
N SER A 114 1.00 -4.24 -16.02
CA SER A 114 1.70 -4.69 -14.82
C SER A 114 0.74 -5.08 -13.69
N LYS A 115 0.86 -6.33 -13.23
CA LYS A 115 0.16 -6.85 -12.03
C LYS A 115 1.06 -6.91 -10.79
N GLU A 116 2.33 -6.56 -10.91
CA GLU A 116 3.29 -6.68 -9.82
C GLU A 116 3.00 -5.66 -8.72
N TYR A 117 2.84 -6.13 -7.49
CA TYR A 117 2.68 -5.26 -6.31
C TYR A 117 3.90 -4.38 -6.05
N ASN A 118 5.10 -4.94 -6.18
CA ASN A 118 6.39 -4.31 -5.99
C ASN A 118 7.00 -3.81 -7.30
N TYR A 119 6.14 -3.32 -8.21
CA TYR A 119 6.58 -2.76 -9.49
C TYR A 119 7.52 -1.59 -9.26
N ILE A 120 8.65 -1.62 -9.95
CA ILE A 120 9.65 -0.56 -9.92
C ILE A 120 10.42 -0.53 -11.24
N GLU A 121 10.50 0.64 -11.84
CA GLU A 121 11.38 1.02 -12.94
C GLU A 121 11.85 2.45 -12.72
N SER A 122 12.96 2.84 -13.33
CA SER A 122 13.43 4.23 -13.36
C SER A 122 13.44 4.71 -14.80
N VAL A 123 12.83 5.84 -15.09
CA VAL A 123 12.82 6.39 -16.45
C VAL A 123 14.19 7.01 -16.72
N PRO A 124 14.93 6.56 -17.75
CA PRO A 124 16.23 7.12 -18.09
C PRO A 124 16.12 8.52 -18.69
N CYS A 125 17.23 9.24 -18.69
CA CYS A 125 17.28 10.61 -19.18
C CYS A 125 18.54 10.88 -19.99
N LEU A 126 18.40 11.69 -21.07
CA LEU A 126 19.50 12.29 -21.83
C LEU A 126 19.60 13.77 -21.49
N TYR A 127 20.76 14.18 -20.98
CA TYR A 127 21.05 15.58 -20.69
C TYR A 127 21.50 16.28 -21.97
N LEU A 128 20.73 17.26 -22.41
CA LEU A 128 21.02 18.00 -23.63
C LEU A 128 22.06 19.11 -23.39
N SER A 129 22.81 19.47 -24.43
CA SER A 129 23.60 20.72 -24.43
C SER A 129 22.67 21.94 -24.46
N GLU A 130 23.22 23.14 -24.19
CA GLU A 130 22.48 24.41 -24.25
C GLU A 130 21.89 24.63 -25.65
N ASP A 131 22.72 24.58 -26.67
CA ASP A 131 22.32 24.79 -28.07
C ASP A 131 21.22 23.78 -28.49
N TYR A 132 21.43 22.51 -28.15
CA TYR A 132 20.49 21.47 -28.54
C TYR A 132 19.18 21.54 -27.74
N THR A 133 19.19 22.05 -26.53
CA THR A 133 17.98 22.37 -25.77
C THR A 133 17.11 23.40 -26.48
N GLU A 134 17.73 24.47 -26.99
CA GLU A 134 17.00 25.52 -27.72
C GLU A 134 16.54 25.05 -29.10
N GLU A 135 17.28 24.18 -29.77
CA GLU A 135 16.85 23.51 -30.98
C GLU A 135 15.64 22.61 -30.72
N TYR A 136 15.71 21.74 -29.72
CA TYR A 136 14.64 20.81 -29.35
C TYR A 136 13.31 21.54 -29.05
N LYS A 137 13.35 22.64 -28.30
CA LYS A 137 12.17 23.44 -27.97
C LYS A 137 11.48 24.05 -29.20
N LYS A 138 12.25 24.37 -30.24
CA LYS A 138 11.75 25.02 -31.48
C LYS A 138 11.19 24.04 -32.50
N ARG A 139 11.40 22.73 -32.33
CA ARG A 139 10.91 21.71 -33.24
C ARG A 139 9.37 21.67 -33.23
N GLU A 140 8.77 21.61 -34.40
CA GLU A 140 7.32 21.42 -34.54
C GLU A 140 6.86 20.07 -34.03
N SER A 141 7.65 19.01 -34.25
CA SER A 141 7.41 17.66 -33.75
C SER A 141 8.42 17.29 -32.65
N TRP A 142 7.93 17.16 -31.44
CA TRP A 142 8.76 16.67 -30.33
C TRP A 142 9.07 15.17 -30.45
N ASP A 143 8.25 14.40 -31.18
CA ASP A 143 8.57 12.99 -31.46
C ASP A 143 9.80 12.87 -32.37
N ASP A 144 9.92 13.74 -33.41
CA ASP A 144 11.10 13.78 -34.27
C ASP A 144 12.34 14.27 -33.51
N ALA A 145 12.21 15.34 -32.72
CA ALA A 145 13.29 15.84 -31.88
C ALA A 145 13.77 14.77 -30.89
N HIS A 146 12.86 13.95 -30.38
CA HIS A 146 13.17 12.87 -29.47
C HIS A 146 13.91 11.71 -30.16
N ASN A 147 13.51 11.35 -31.36
CA ASN A 147 14.23 10.39 -32.19
C ASN A 147 15.63 10.88 -32.53
N ASP A 148 15.78 12.17 -32.88
CA ASP A 148 17.09 12.78 -33.14
C ASP A 148 17.97 12.77 -31.88
N ALA A 149 17.39 13.03 -30.69
CA ALA A 149 18.13 12.94 -29.43
C ALA A 149 18.65 11.51 -29.17
N TYR A 150 17.85 10.49 -29.47
CA TYR A 150 18.28 9.11 -29.39
C TYR A 150 19.43 8.79 -30.37
N GLN A 151 19.35 9.28 -31.63
CA GLN A 151 20.43 9.11 -32.61
C GLN A 151 21.71 9.81 -32.15
N ASN A 152 21.63 11.06 -31.67
CA ASN A 152 22.74 11.81 -31.12
C ASN A 152 23.40 11.06 -29.94
N TYR A 153 22.60 10.42 -29.08
CA TYR A 153 23.12 9.57 -28.03
C TYR A 153 23.90 8.36 -28.57
N GLN A 154 23.33 7.65 -29.58
CA GLN A 154 23.99 6.49 -30.19
C GLN A 154 25.29 6.87 -30.86
N LEU A 155 25.34 8.01 -31.55
CA LEU A 155 26.51 8.54 -32.24
C LEU A 155 27.49 9.26 -31.30
N LYS A 156 27.13 9.41 -30.01
CA LYS A 156 27.95 10.10 -29.00
C LYS A 156 28.31 11.54 -29.41
N THR A 157 27.36 12.26 -29.98
CA THR A 157 27.59 13.67 -30.39
C THR A 157 27.65 14.58 -29.15
N PRO A 158 28.24 15.78 -29.25
CA PRO A 158 28.29 16.77 -28.18
C PRO A 158 26.90 17.30 -27.77
N SER A 159 25.86 17.08 -28.59
CA SER A 159 24.48 17.47 -28.28
C SER A 159 23.94 16.78 -27.01
N ILE A 160 24.47 15.59 -26.69
CA ILE A 160 24.14 14.84 -25.47
C ILE A 160 25.34 14.90 -24.51
N GLN A 161 25.18 15.63 -23.43
CA GLN A 161 26.21 15.81 -22.42
C GLN A 161 26.38 14.61 -21.50
N MET A 162 25.26 13.96 -21.16
CA MET A 162 25.26 12.82 -20.23
C MET A 162 24.05 11.92 -20.49
N TYR A 163 24.25 10.62 -20.28
CA TYR A 163 23.18 9.64 -20.14
C TYR A 163 23.05 9.21 -18.68
N ALA A 164 21.86 9.35 -18.12
CA ALA A 164 21.51 8.83 -16.81
C ALA A 164 20.49 7.69 -16.95
N PRO A 165 20.87 6.43 -16.74
CA PRO A 165 19.94 5.30 -16.79
C PRO A 165 18.95 5.31 -15.62
N VAL A 166 19.25 6.09 -14.58
CA VAL A 166 18.42 6.23 -13.37
C VAL A 166 18.30 7.71 -13.04
N THR A 167 17.07 8.12 -12.77
CA THR A 167 16.69 9.49 -12.40
C THR A 167 15.76 9.49 -11.20
N SER A 168 15.34 10.68 -10.78
CA SER A 168 14.26 10.86 -9.81
C SER A 168 12.91 10.27 -10.28
N MET A 169 12.75 10.06 -11.61
CA MET A 169 11.52 9.49 -12.19
C MET A 169 11.42 7.98 -11.94
N ILE A 170 11.16 7.61 -10.70
CA ILE A 170 10.90 6.23 -10.30
C ILE A 170 9.42 5.93 -10.53
N LEU A 171 9.12 5.02 -11.47
CA LEU A 171 7.78 4.48 -11.70
C LEU A 171 7.53 3.34 -10.70
N THR A 172 6.53 3.49 -9.86
CA THR A 172 6.22 2.47 -8.86
C THR A 172 4.75 2.54 -8.43
N ARG A 173 4.25 1.50 -7.76
CA ARG A 173 2.93 1.60 -7.15
C ARG A 173 2.96 2.55 -5.96
N ARG A 174 1.99 3.45 -5.90
CA ARG A 174 1.81 4.41 -4.79
C ARG A 174 1.92 3.71 -3.43
N ARG A 175 1.18 2.63 -3.26
CA ARG A 175 1.15 1.85 -2.03
C ARG A 175 2.51 1.27 -1.66
N TYR A 176 3.21 0.67 -2.62
CA TYR A 176 4.54 0.11 -2.38
C TYR A 176 5.55 1.17 -1.96
N PHE A 177 5.52 2.33 -2.61
CA PHE A 177 6.36 3.47 -2.23
C PHE A 177 6.07 3.96 -0.80
N MET A 178 4.78 4.08 -0.44
CA MET A 178 4.37 4.49 0.90
C MET A 178 4.80 3.49 1.98
N GLU A 179 4.65 2.20 1.75
CA GLU A 179 5.11 1.13 2.65
C GLU A 179 6.62 1.12 2.83
N CYS A 180 7.38 1.49 1.80
CA CYS A 180 8.82 1.63 1.90
C CYS A 180 9.26 2.93 2.61
N GLY A 181 8.31 3.74 3.13
CA GLY A 181 8.58 4.96 3.88
C GLY A 181 8.84 6.20 3.02
N GLY A 182 8.55 6.15 1.71
CA GLY A 182 8.75 7.29 0.82
C GLY A 182 10.22 7.73 0.70
N ASN A 183 10.44 9.02 0.49
CA ASN A 183 11.79 9.61 0.58
C ASN A 183 12.15 9.85 2.05
N ASN A 184 13.41 9.65 2.42
CA ASN A 184 13.87 9.93 3.78
C ASN A 184 14.02 11.44 3.99
N ASN A 185 13.43 11.95 5.07
CA ASN A 185 13.39 13.38 5.38
C ASN A 185 14.72 13.97 5.88
N GLU A 186 15.75 13.15 6.07
CA GLU A 186 17.08 13.64 6.44
C GLU A 186 17.80 14.37 5.28
N PHE A 187 17.33 14.16 4.03
CA PHE A 187 17.94 14.77 2.86
C PHE A 187 17.39 16.18 2.60
N HIS A 188 18.31 17.12 2.43
CA HIS A 188 18.05 18.49 2.05
C HIS A 188 18.97 18.96 0.94
N GLY A 189 18.51 19.86 0.07
CA GLY A 189 19.26 20.31 -1.08
C GLY A 189 19.32 19.24 -2.17
N HIS A 190 20.47 19.02 -2.77
CA HIS A 190 20.63 18.19 -3.95
C HIS A 190 21.31 16.86 -3.68
N GLY A 191 20.70 15.80 -4.22
CA GLY A 191 21.32 14.53 -4.52
C GLY A 191 21.21 13.50 -3.39
N TYR A 192 21.24 12.25 -3.81
CA TYR A 192 21.20 11.02 -3.01
C TYR A 192 19.87 10.64 -2.38
N GLU A 193 18.88 11.54 -2.29
CA GLU A 193 17.56 11.22 -1.75
C GLU A 193 16.81 10.19 -2.61
N ASP A 194 16.94 10.30 -3.92
CA ASP A 194 16.40 9.37 -4.92
C ASP A 194 17.12 8.01 -4.89
N PHE A 195 18.45 8.02 -4.80
CA PHE A 195 19.25 6.78 -4.66
C PHE A 195 18.93 6.02 -3.37
N GLU A 196 18.69 6.73 -2.27
CA GLU A 196 18.32 6.11 -1.00
C GLU A 196 16.93 5.48 -1.08
N ALA A 197 15.95 6.19 -1.63
CA ALA A 197 14.62 5.65 -1.86
C ALA A 197 14.66 4.45 -2.82
N LEU A 198 15.40 4.56 -3.92
CA LEU A 198 15.59 3.47 -4.88
C LEU A 198 16.29 2.26 -4.26
N ASN A 199 17.27 2.48 -3.37
CA ASN A 199 17.92 1.38 -2.64
C ASN A 199 16.89 0.54 -1.86
N ARG A 200 15.99 1.17 -1.10
CA ARG A 200 14.98 0.44 -0.33
C ARG A 200 13.97 -0.26 -1.23
N LEU A 201 13.45 0.44 -2.23
CA LEU A 201 12.50 -0.12 -3.19
C LEU A 201 13.11 -1.30 -3.96
N ALA A 202 14.30 -1.12 -4.54
CA ALA A 202 14.96 -2.12 -5.38
C ALA A 202 15.35 -3.39 -4.60
N ASN A 203 15.94 -3.22 -3.42
CA ASN A 203 16.34 -4.36 -2.60
C ASN A 203 15.14 -5.11 -2.01
N ARG A 204 14.08 -4.40 -1.64
CA ARG A 204 12.85 -5.03 -1.17
C ARG A 204 12.09 -5.74 -2.30
N ALA A 205 12.13 -5.22 -3.52
CA ALA A 205 11.54 -5.88 -4.69
C ALA A 205 12.28 -7.16 -5.07
N ASN A 206 13.59 -7.23 -4.79
CA ASN A 206 14.46 -8.39 -5.02
C ASN A 206 14.38 -8.95 -6.46
N LYS A 207 14.33 -8.05 -7.45
CA LYS A 207 14.24 -8.44 -8.87
C LYS A 207 15.57 -8.83 -9.48
N PHE A 208 16.65 -8.23 -9.00
CA PHE A 208 18.00 -8.40 -9.52
C PHE A 208 18.99 -8.72 -8.41
N VAL A 209 20.01 -9.47 -8.73
CA VAL A 209 21.14 -9.70 -7.84
C VAL A 209 21.95 -8.42 -7.70
N ARG A 210 22.34 -8.08 -6.48
CA ARG A 210 23.20 -6.94 -6.21
C ARG A 210 24.57 -7.09 -6.87
N SER A 211 25.11 -5.95 -7.28
CA SER A 211 26.49 -5.83 -7.75
C SER A 211 27.50 -6.14 -6.63
N ARG A 212 28.73 -6.47 -7.04
CA ARG A 212 29.87 -6.59 -6.11
C ARG A 212 30.19 -5.23 -5.50
N ASP A 213 30.84 -5.22 -4.36
CA ASP A 213 31.27 -4.01 -3.67
C ASP A 213 30.18 -2.91 -3.62
N TYR A 214 28.96 -3.33 -3.31
CA TYR A 214 27.73 -2.54 -3.44
C TYR A 214 27.82 -1.14 -2.82
N TYR A 215 28.55 -0.99 -1.72
CA TYR A 215 28.69 0.31 -1.04
C TYR A 215 29.67 1.27 -1.71
N ASN A 216 30.39 0.81 -2.73
CA ASN A 216 31.31 1.66 -3.48
C ASN A 216 30.54 2.51 -4.50
N HIS A 217 30.80 3.82 -4.52
CA HIS A 217 30.18 4.78 -5.43
C HIS A 217 31.14 5.29 -6.50
N ASP A 218 32.42 4.86 -6.50
CA ASP A 218 33.44 5.29 -7.46
C ASP A 218 33.21 4.67 -8.85
N PHE A 219 32.41 3.60 -8.93
CA PHE A 219 32.00 2.99 -10.18
C PHE A 219 30.84 3.74 -10.82
N ASN A 220 30.94 3.94 -12.14
CA ASN A 220 29.85 4.53 -12.92
C ASN A 220 28.74 3.49 -13.23
N TYR A 221 27.69 3.92 -13.92
CA TYR A 221 26.58 3.05 -14.29
C TYR A 221 26.97 1.89 -15.23
N ASP A 222 28.06 2.05 -15.99
CA ASP A 222 28.54 1.10 -17.00
C ASP A 222 29.76 0.32 -16.52
N SER A 223 29.92 0.12 -15.22
CA SER A 223 31.01 -0.67 -14.68
C SER A 223 31.05 -2.07 -15.34
N PRO A 224 32.13 -2.42 -16.08
CA PRO A 224 32.22 -3.70 -16.78
C PRO A 224 32.27 -4.91 -15.82
N HIS A 225 32.64 -4.67 -14.57
CA HIS A 225 32.73 -5.70 -13.55
C HIS A 225 31.46 -5.79 -12.67
N PHE A 226 30.42 -5.03 -12.99
CA PHE A 226 29.19 -4.95 -12.20
C PHE A 226 29.49 -4.70 -10.71
N CYS A 227 30.19 -3.61 -10.42
CA CYS A 227 30.62 -3.20 -9.07
C CYS A 227 29.98 -1.87 -8.66
N GLY A 228 29.68 -1.74 -7.37
CA GLY A 228 29.06 -0.56 -6.79
C GLY A 228 27.53 -0.48 -6.99
N TYR A 229 26.84 0.40 -6.27
CA TYR A 229 25.38 0.51 -6.34
C TYR A 229 24.85 1.05 -7.68
N ARG A 230 25.58 1.90 -8.38
CA ARG A 230 25.12 2.51 -9.64
C ARG A 230 24.84 1.51 -10.76
N PRO A 231 25.70 0.52 -11.04
CA PRO A 231 25.36 -0.53 -12.01
C PRO A 231 24.13 -1.34 -11.64
N PHE A 232 23.92 -1.62 -10.35
CA PHE A 232 22.72 -2.30 -9.88
C PHE A 232 21.47 -1.46 -10.14
N PHE A 233 21.49 -0.16 -9.79
CA PHE A 233 20.36 0.72 -10.05
C PHE A 233 20.08 0.88 -11.54
N SER A 234 21.09 0.89 -12.39
CA SER A 234 20.93 1.03 -13.83
C SER A 234 20.09 -0.08 -14.46
N LEU A 235 20.00 -1.25 -13.82
CA LEU A 235 19.16 -2.36 -14.31
C LEU A 235 17.68 -1.99 -14.35
N PHE A 236 17.23 -1.05 -13.53
CA PHE A 236 15.84 -0.61 -13.46
C PHE A 236 15.46 0.40 -14.56
N GLY A 237 16.43 0.92 -15.32
CA GLY A 237 16.16 1.89 -16.41
C GLY A 237 16.65 1.45 -17.79
N ARG A 238 17.60 0.52 -17.88
CA ARG A 238 18.23 0.14 -19.17
C ARG A 238 17.21 -0.42 -20.18
N GLN A 239 16.24 -1.19 -19.72
CA GLN A 239 15.23 -1.75 -20.62
C GLN A 239 14.40 -0.65 -21.27
N LEU A 240 13.98 0.35 -20.51
CA LEU A 240 13.25 1.50 -21.04
C LEU A 240 14.05 2.25 -22.10
N MET A 241 15.35 2.44 -21.89
CA MET A 241 16.23 3.07 -22.90
C MET A 241 16.31 2.25 -24.19
N ASN A 242 16.40 0.92 -24.09
CA ASN A 242 16.39 0.02 -25.25
C ASN A 242 15.06 0.09 -26.03
N GLU A 243 13.97 0.33 -25.33
CA GLU A 243 12.63 0.53 -25.89
C GLU A 243 12.39 1.99 -26.35
N ARG A 244 13.40 2.85 -26.25
CA ARG A 244 13.37 4.30 -26.53
C ARG A 244 12.37 5.07 -25.66
N VAL A 245 12.06 4.57 -24.47
CA VAL A 245 11.26 5.25 -23.47
C VAL A 245 12.20 5.97 -22.51
N PHE A 246 12.45 7.24 -22.76
CA PHE A 246 13.34 8.08 -21.96
C PHE A 246 12.81 9.51 -21.92
N PHE A 247 13.41 10.35 -21.08
CA PHE A 247 13.17 11.78 -21.04
C PHE A 247 14.43 12.53 -21.46
N VAL A 248 14.28 13.78 -21.85
CA VAL A 248 15.40 14.69 -22.05
C VAL A 248 15.42 15.68 -20.90
N HIS A 249 16.63 15.98 -20.42
CA HIS A 249 16.88 17.02 -19.45
C HIS A 249 17.32 18.27 -20.20
N PHE A 250 16.53 19.33 -20.15
CA PHE A 250 16.86 20.59 -20.76
C PHE A 250 17.99 21.26 -19.98
N TRP A 251 18.99 21.74 -20.69
CA TRP A 251 20.14 22.41 -20.11
C TRP A 251 19.72 23.62 -19.26
N HIS A 252 20.44 23.86 -18.19
CA HIS A 252 20.34 25.07 -17.39
C HIS A 252 21.72 25.43 -16.81
N PRO A 253 21.96 26.73 -16.48
CA PRO A 253 23.21 27.16 -15.86
C PRO A 253 23.47 26.43 -14.55
N HIS A 254 24.71 25.97 -14.37
CA HIS A 254 25.14 25.35 -13.11
C HIS A 254 25.48 26.39 -12.02
N ASN A 255 24.69 27.45 -11.91
CA ASN A 255 24.82 28.43 -10.82
C ASN A 255 24.31 27.84 -9.50
N ILE A 256 24.97 26.77 -9.08
CA ILE A 256 24.66 26.13 -7.81
C ILE A 256 25.26 27.00 -6.70
N ALA A 257 24.42 27.58 -5.85
CA ALA A 257 24.88 28.27 -4.66
C ALA A 257 25.86 27.36 -3.88
N PRO A 258 26.97 27.91 -3.34
CA PRO A 258 27.95 27.08 -2.61
C PRO A 258 27.34 26.24 -1.49
N SER A 259 26.27 26.71 -0.87
CA SER A 259 25.47 25.98 0.12
C SER A 259 24.82 24.72 -0.45
N TYR A 260 24.35 24.76 -1.69
CA TYR A 260 23.73 23.62 -2.36
C TYR A 260 24.76 22.51 -2.70
N ALA A 261 25.92 22.90 -3.22
CA ALA A 261 27.01 21.96 -3.49
C ALA A 261 27.58 21.33 -2.21
N LYS A 262 27.66 22.07 -1.12
CA LYS A 262 28.06 21.56 0.20
C LYS A 262 27.09 20.47 0.67
N ARG A 263 25.78 20.68 0.52
CA ARG A 263 24.75 19.71 0.90
C ARG A 263 24.90 18.37 0.16
N ASN A 264 25.34 18.36 -1.08
CA ASN A 264 25.57 17.12 -1.81
C ASN A 264 26.60 16.20 -1.11
N LYS A 265 27.66 16.78 -0.52
CA LYS A 265 28.64 16.00 0.27
C LYS A 265 28.03 15.46 1.56
N ASP A 266 27.22 16.26 2.24
CA ASP A 266 26.52 15.85 3.46
C ASP A 266 25.52 14.73 3.14
N ASN A 267 24.74 14.87 2.08
CA ASN A 267 23.79 13.88 1.60
C ASN A 267 24.47 12.55 1.21
N LYS A 268 25.67 12.60 0.64
CA LYS A 268 26.46 11.39 0.37
C LYS A 268 26.75 10.61 1.65
N ILE A 269 27.18 11.29 2.71
CA ILE A 269 27.47 10.67 4.02
C ILE A 269 26.18 10.06 4.62
N ILE A 270 25.05 10.78 4.53
CA ILE A 270 23.76 10.29 4.97
C ILE A 270 23.39 9.02 4.18
N PHE A 271 23.50 9.05 2.87
CA PHE A 271 23.21 7.92 1.99
C PHE A 271 24.06 6.68 2.36
N GLU A 272 25.39 6.83 2.45
CA GLU A 272 26.29 5.73 2.79
C GLU A 272 25.96 5.10 4.16
N ARG A 273 25.59 5.91 5.13
CA ARG A 273 25.12 5.45 6.44
C ARG A 273 23.80 4.66 6.33
N LEU A 274 22.84 5.20 5.60
CA LEU A 274 21.48 4.62 5.50
C LEU A 274 21.45 3.31 4.74
N ILE A 275 22.19 3.16 3.64
CA ILE A 275 22.26 1.88 2.91
C ILE A 275 22.91 0.78 3.75
N ARG A 276 23.92 1.10 4.59
CA ARG A 276 24.51 0.14 5.53
C ARG A 276 23.55 -0.22 6.66
N ARG A 277 22.81 0.77 7.15
CA ARG A 277 21.80 0.57 8.19
C ARG A 277 20.64 -0.27 7.68
N PHE A 278 20.21 -0.06 6.43
CA PHE A 278 19.21 -0.90 5.79
C PHE A 278 19.61 -2.39 5.81
N ASP A 279 20.85 -2.69 5.45
CA ASP A 279 21.33 -4.08 5.39
C ASP A 279 21.52 -4.71 6.78
N LYS A 280 22.08 -3.94 7.71
CA LYS A 280 22.39 -4.45 9.06
C LYS A 280 21.15 -4.59 9.94
N GLU A 281 20.21 -3.64 9.86
CA GLU A 281 19.11 -3.49 10.79
C GLU A 281 17.74 -3.67 10.11
N ASN A 282 17.72 -3.92 8.80
CA ASN A 282 16.50 -3.87 7.97
C ASN A 282 15.73 -2.54 8.16
N TYR A 283 16.50 -1.45 8.34
CA TYR A 283 15.95 -0.14 8.64
C TYR A 283 15.20 0.43 7.43
N MET A 284 13.99 0.90 7.68
CA MET A 284 13.23 1.74 6.76
C MET A 284 12.66 2.94 7.52
N PRO A 285 12.51 4.09 6.86
CA PRO A 285 11.72 5.18 7.42
C PRO A 285 10.31 4.70 7.75
N PRO A 286 9.60 5.39 8.66
CA PRO A 286 8.18 5.12 8.88
C PRO A 286 7.41 5.18 7.57
N ALA A 287 6.42 4.31 7.41
CA ALA A 287 5.54 4.35 6.25
C ALA A 287 4.83 5.70 6.15
N LEU A 288 4.63 6.20 4.92
CA LEU A 288 3.89 7.44 4.71
C LEU A 288 2.42 7.23 5.08
N SER A 289 1.83 8.18 5.80
CA SER A 289 0.39 8.19 6.06
C SER A 289 -0.37 8.80 4.89
N GLY A 290 -1.60 8.33 4.66
CA GLY A 290 -2.49 8.88 3.64
C GLY A 290 -3.03 10.28 3.97
N ASP A 291 -2.98 10.68 5.25
CA ASP A 291 -3.37 12.00 5.70
C ASP A 291 -2.20 12.98 5.65
N SER A 292 -2.50 14.23 5.34
CA SER A 292 -1.52 15.30 5.21
C SER A 292 -0.79 15.66 6.51
N HIS A 293 -1.14 15.04 7.62
CA HIS A 293 -0.52 15.29 8.92
C HIS A 293 0.62 14.30 9.14
N TYR A 294 1.74 14.58 8.53
CA TYR A 294 3.03 13.91 8.70
C TYR A 294 3.45 13.69 10.17
N TYR A 295 2.83 14.44 11.09
CA TYR A 295 3.16 14.51 12.51
C TYR A 295 1.95 14.27 13.42
N ASP A 296 0.91 13.60 12.94
CA ASP A 296 -0.31 13.37 13.73
C ASP A 296 -0.13 12.36 14.89
N GLY A 297 1.11 12.08 15.24
CA GLY A 297 1.48 11.15 16.30
C GLY A 297 1.65 9.73 15.81
N LYS A 298 2.05 8.85 16.72
CA LYS A 298 2.42 7.47 16.41
C LYS A 298 1.25 6.52 16.60
N SER A 299 1.26 5.43 15.84
CA SER A 299 0.33 4.31 16.03
C SER A 299 1.05 3.18 16.79
N LEU A 300 0.50 2.77 17.93
CA LEU A 300 0.99 1.61 18.66
C LEU A 300 0.35 0.34 18.11
N ILE A 301 1.18 -0.57 17.63
CA ILE A 301 0.76 -1.92 17.23
C ILE A 301 1.13 -2.87 18.36
N LEU A 302 0.14 -3.55 18.95
CA LEU A 302 0.33 -4.47 20.07
C LEU A 302 0.89 -5.82 19.57
N SER A 303 2.12 -5.77 19.06
CA SER A 303 2.88 -6.90 18.50
C SER A 303 4.36 -6.57 18.43
N PRO A 304 5.27 -7.55 18.50
CA PRO A 304 6.66 -7.35 18.08
C PRO A 304 6.73 -6.92 16.61
N PHE A 305 7.73 -6.16 16.23
CA PHE A 305 7.93 -5.66 14.84
C PHE A 305 7.85 -6.79 13.80
N ASN A 306 8.46 -7.95 14.07
CA ASN A 306 8.43 -9.12 13.19
C ASN A 306 7.33 -10.14 13.56
N GLY A 307 6.37 -9.75 14.41
CA GLY A 307 5.28 -10.62 14.84
C GLY A 307 4.26 -10.87 13.72
N LYS A 308 3.55 -11.99 13.81
CA LYS A 308 2.50 -12.34 12.83
C LYS A 308 1.47 -11.22 12.66
N THR A 309 1.05 -10.60 13.76
CA THR A 309 0.09 -9.49 13.76
C THR A 309 0.63 -8.26 13.04
N ALA A 310 1.88 -7.85 13.30
CA ALA A 310 2.49 -6.73 12.59
C ALA A 310 2.65 -7.02 11.09
N ASN A 311 3.04 -8.24 10.74
CA ASN A 311 3.17 -8.66 9.34
C ASN A 311 1.82 -8.66 8.60
N SER A 312 0.72 -9.02 9.26
CA SER A 312 -0.61 -8.96 8.65
C SER A 312 -1.11 -7.53 8.40
N LEU A 313 -0.62 -6.56 9.18
CA LEU A 313 -0.91 -5.13 8.98
C LEU A 313 -0.07 -4.46 7.90
N ARG A 314 0.88 -5.15 7.27
CA ARG A 314 1.82 -4.56 6.30
C ARG A 314 1.13 -3.70 5.24
N VAL A 315 -0.05 -4.11 4.81
CA VAL A 315 -0.87 -3.42 3.82
C VAL A 315 -1.47 -2.12 4.37
N ALA A 316 -1.79 -2.07 5.65
CA ALA A 316 -2.40 -0.92 6.32
C ALA A 316 -1.34 0.08 6.86
N ILE A 317 -0.09 -0.35 7.08
CA ILE A 317 1.00 0.46 7.64
C ILE A 317 1.15 1.83 6.95
N PRO A 318 1.06 1.97 5.60
CA PRO A 318 1.17 3.27 4.95
C PRO A 318 0.16 4.32 5.44
N PHE A 319 -0.97 3.87 5.97
CA PHE A 319 -2.07 4.72 6.42
C PHE A 319 -2.05 4.98 7.94
N LEU A 320 -1.10 4.39 8.66
CA LEU A 320 -1.06 4.43 10.13
C LEU A 320 -0.08 5.49 10.69
N GLY A 321 0.68 6.16 9.83
CA GLY A 321 1.75 7.06 10.24
C GLY A 321 2.96 6.31 10.79
N GLU A 322 3.74 6.95 11.66
CA GLU A 322 4.85 6.29 12.35
C GLU A 322 4.32 5.20 13.30
N CYS A 323 4.85 3.98 13.17
CA CYS A 323 4.43 2.86 13.99
C CYS A 323 5.43 2.54 15.11
N VAL A 324 4.91 2.33 16.31
CA VAL A 324 5.64 1.81 17.49
C VAL A 324 5.12 0.40 17.78
N TYR A 325 5.99 -0.48 18.22
CA TYR A 325 5.67 -1.88 18.45
C TYR A 325 5.97 -2.25 19.90
N ALA A 326 5.00 -2.87 20.57
CA ALA A 326 5.16 -3.45 21.89
C ALA A 326 4.17 -4.61 22.06
N LYS A 327 4.50 -5.62 22.85
CA LYS A 327 3.54 -6.68 23.18
C LYS A 327 2.53 -6.16 24.21
N ASP A 328 1.27 -6.59 24.13
CA ASP A 328 0.27 -6.31 25.16
C ASP A 328 0.76 -6.75 26.55
N THR A 329 1.47 -7.88 26.64
CA THR A 329 2.04 -8.43 27.88
C THR A 329 3.18 -7.59 28.51
N GLU A 330 3.71 -6.60 27.82
CA GLU A 330 4.72 -5.67 28.37
C GLU A 330 4.08 -4.64 29.31
N PHE A 331 2.79 -4.43 29.22
CA PHE A 331 2.04 -3.47 30.03
C PHE A 331 1.41 -4.18 31.24
N LYS A 332 2.13 -4.21 32.35
CA LYS A 332 1.68 -4.91 33.56
C LYS A 332 0.40 -4.34 34.17
N ASP A 333 0.19 -3.04 34.02
CA ASP A 333 -0.95 -2.30 34.53
C ASP A 333 -1.26 -1.08 33.66
N GLU A 334 -2.34 -0.40 33.97
CA GLU A 334 -2.85 0.78 33.27
C GLU A 334 -1.84 1.93 33.26
N ASN A 335 -1.13 2.18 34.36
CA ASN A 335 -0.21 3.31 34.48
C ASN A 335 1.00 3.11 33.57
N VAL A 336 1.56 1.90 33.54
CA VAL A 336 2.68 1.55 32.63
C VAL A 336 2.26 1.73 31.17
N PHE A 337 1.02 1.37 30.83
CA PHE A 337 0.49 1.54 29.49
C PHE A 337 0.31 3.01 29.12
N LEU A 338 -0.32 3.81 29.99
CA LEU A 338 -0.53 5.24 29.77
C LEU A 338 0.78 6.03 29.73
N ASP A 339 1.74 5.69 30.58
CA ASP A 339 3.08 6.28 30.54
C ASP A 339 3.80 5.96 29.23
N PHE A 340 3.70 4.74 28.74
CA PHE A 340 4.25 4.37 27.44
C PHE A 340 3.62 5.18 26.31
N ILE A 341 2.30 5.31 26.30
CA ILE A 341 1.55 6.10 25.31
C ILE A 341 2.03 7.55 25.32
N LYS A 342 2.13 8.16 26.50
CA LYS A 342 2.57 9.55 26.67
C LYS A 342 4.02 9.72 26.24
N LYS A 343 4.93 8.89 26.74
CA LYS A 343 6.38 8.95 26.46
C LYS A 343 6.68 8.81 24.97
N ASN A 344 5.96 7.94 24.27
CA ASN A 344 6.17 7.67 22.86
C ASN A 344 5.28 8.53 21.93
N MET A 345 4.50 9.47 22.46
CA MET A 345 3.57 10.32 21.71
C MET A 345 2.60 9.49 20.87
N VAL A 346 2.13 8.36 21.41
CA VAL A 346 1.17 7.49 20.73
C VAL A 346 -0.18 8.19 20.67
N ARG A 347 -0.78 8.23 19.50
CA ARG A 347 -2.07 8.87 19.26
C ARG A 347 -3.21 7.90 19.05
N ARG A 348 -2.87 6.70 18.59
CA ARG A 348 -3.84 5.61 18.39
C ARG A 348 -3.21 4.26 18.70
N VAL A 349 -4.04 3.33 19.16
CA VAL A 349 -3.63 1.96 19.47
C VAL A 349 -4.39 0.99 18.57
N LEU A 350 -3.67 0.05 17.95
CA LEU A 350 -4.23 -0.98 17.09
C LEU A 350 -4.37 -2.29 17.88
N PHE A 351 -5.61 -2.78 17.95
CA PHE A 351 -5.95 -4.02 18.63
C PHE A 351 -6.32 -5.10 17.60
N PHE A 352 -5.51 -6.15 17.54
CA PHE A 352 -5.94 -7.38 16.87
C PHE A 352 -6.91 -8.11 17.79
N ASN A 353 -8.20 -8.07 17.48
CA ASN A 353 -9.27 -8.61 18.31
C ASN A 353 -9.15 -8.15 19.77
N SER A 354 -9.65 -6.96 20.08
CA SER A 354 -9.59 -6.36 21.43
C SER A 354 -10.20 -7.25 22.51
N TYR A 355 -11.12 -8.14 22.14
CA TYR A 355 -11.77 -9.12 23.03
C TYR A 355 -11.05 -10.48 23.06
N GLY A 356 -9.90 -10.61 22.44
CA GLY A 356 -9.18 -11.90 22.32
C GLY A 356 -8.65 -12.47 23.62
N ASN A 357 -8.38 -11.62 24.61
CA ASN A 357 -8.10 -12.00 26.01
C ASN A 357 -8.44 -10.85 26.97
N ASP A 358 -8.61 -11.17 28.25
CA ASP A 358 -9.08 -10.21 29.25
C ASP A 358 -8.09 -9.07 29.49
N HIS A 359 -6.79 -9.34 29.41
CA HIS A 359 -5.76 -8.30 29.55
C HIS A 359 -5.84 -7.27 28.41
N ARG A 360 -5.93 -7.73 27.16
CA ARG A 360 -6.09 -6.85 25.99
C ARG A 360 -7.40 -6.07 26.02
N LEU A 361 -8.48 -6.71 26.46
CA LEU A 361 -9.76 -6.06 26.64
C LEU A 361 -9.67 -4.93 27.68
N ASN A 362 -8.93 -5.16 28.77
CA ASN A 362 -8.69 -4.12 29.78
C ASN A 362 -7.92 -2.92 29.17
N LEU A 363 -6.82 -3.16 28.42
CA LEU A 363 -6.10 -2.08 27.73
C LEU A 363 -6.99 -1.32 26.73
N TYR A 364 -7.90 -2.03 26.05
CA TYR A 364 -8.88 -1.41 25.16
C TYR A 364 -9.85 -0.49 25.92
N HIS A 365 -10.38 -0.93 27.08
CA HIS A 365 -11.21 -0.09 27.93
C HIS A 365 -10.45 1.11 28.49
N VAL A 366 -9.18 0.95 28.87
CA VAL A 366 -8.32 2.06 29.28
C VAL A 366 -8.22 3.10 28.17
N CYS A 367 -8.04 2.67 26.91
CA CYS A 367 -8.04 3.62 25.78
C CYS A 367 -9.38 4.37 25.66
N GLN A 368 -10.50 3.68 25.80
CA GLN A 368 -11.84 4.30 25.71
C GLN A 368 -12.05 5.33 26.82
N LEU A 369 -11.73 4.98 28.08
CA LEU A 369 -11.86 5.87 29.24
C LEU A 369 -10.98 7.13 29.10
N ASN A 370 -9.78 6.99 28.57
CA ASN A 370 -8.83 8.09 28.39
C ASN A 370 -8.96 8.78 27.02
N LYS A 371 -9.98 8.47 26.23
CA LYS A 371 -10.23 9.04 24.88
C LYS A 371 -9.05 8.90 23.92
N ILE A 372 -8.28 7.82 24.09
CA ILE A 372 -7.21 7.44 23.17
C ILE A 372 -7.85 6.76 21.96
N LYS A 373 -7.54 7.22 20.76
CA LYS A 373 -8.09 6.63 19.53
C LYS A 373 -7.66 5.16 19.41
N THR A 374 -8.57 4.32 19.00
CA THR A 374 -8.31 2.90 18.75
C THR A 374 -8.66 2.52 17.33
N ILE A 375 -8.01 1.47 16.82
CA ILE A 375 -8.43 0.77 15.61
C ILE A 375 -8.47 -0.71 15.99
N ASN A 376 -9.67 -1.28 15.92
CA ASN A 376 -9.84 -2.71 16.06
C ASN A 376 -9.72 -3.36 14.68
N PHE A 377 -9.03 -4.49 14.61
CA PHE A 377 -8.91 -5.23 13.36
C PHE A 377 -8.88 -6.73 13.63
N ASP A 378 -9.35 -7.49 12.64
CA ASP A 378 -9.32 -8.94 12.64
C ASP A 378 -9.33 -9.44 11.19
N ARG A 379 -9.17 -10.76 11.02
CA ARG A 379 -9.43 -11.38 9.72
C ARG A 379 -10.90 -11.15 9.35
N GLY A 380 -11.15 -10.83 8.10
CA GLY A 380 -12.51 -10.72 7.58
C GLY A 380 -13.24 -12.07 7.58
N GLY A 381 -14.55 -12.06 7.40
CA GLY A 381 -15.36 -13.28 7.28
C GLY A 381 -15.19 -14.02 5.95
N LEU A 382 -14.46 -13.45 4.99
CA LEU A 382 -14.19 -14.00 3.66
C LEU A 382 -12.68 -14.18 3.42
N PRO A 383 -12.25 -15.10 2.54
CA PRO A 383 -10.84 -15.32 2.23
C PRO A 383 -10.14 -14.04 1.78
N HIS A 384 -8.89 -13.86 2.21
CA HIS A 384 -8.03 -12.72 1.85
C HIS A 384 -8.57 -11.34 2.23
N THR A 385 -9.52 -11.26 3.17
CA THR A 385 -10.08 -9.99 3.66
C THR A 385 -9.67 -9.69 5.08
N TRP A 386 -9.63 -8.40 5.41
CA TRP A 386 -9.39 -7.87 6.74
C TRP A 386 -10.49 -6.90 7.12
N PHE A 387 -10.87 -6.93 8.39
CA PHE A 387 -11.81 -6.01 8.99
C PHE A 387 -11.08 -4.97 9.82
N PHE A 388 -11.43 -3.71 9.66
CA PHE A 388 -10.89 -2.59 10.44
C PHE A 388 -12.04 -1.71 10.90
N ASP A 389 -12.06 -1.34 12.18
CA ASP A 389 -13.05 -0.41 12.71
C ASP A 389 -12.43 0.54 13.75
N PRO A 390 -12.59 1.87 13.58
CA PRO A 390 -12.02 2.86 14.49
C PRO A 390 -12.86 3.07 15.77
N HIS A 391 -14.07 2.51 15.88
CA HIS A 391 -15.00 2.80 16.96
C HIS A 391 -15.33 1.61 17.83
N GLY A 392 -15.17 0.39 17.34
CA GLY A 392 -15.54 -0.79 18.11
C GLY A 392 -15.06 -2.09 17.49
N PHE A 393 -15.51 -3.19 18.05
CA PHE A 393 -15.23 -4.54 17.58
C PHE A 393 -16.52 -5.34 17.50
N ASN A 394 -16.70 -6.12 16.44
CA ASN A 394 -17.89 -6.92 16.20
C ASN A 394 -19.19 -6.08 16.34
N TYR A 395 -20.17 -6.51 17.14
CA TYR A 395 -21.45 -5.80 17.35
C TYR A 395 -21.28 -4.33 17.74
N SER A 396 -20.24 -3.98 18.50
CA SER A 396 -19.99 -2.60 18.90
C SER A 396 -19.30 -1.76 17.83
N SER A 397 -18.97 -2.34 16.67
CA SER A 397 -18.28 -1.63 15.60
C SER A 397 -19.19 -0.68 14.83
N HIS A 398 -18.61 0.41 14.35
CA HIS A 398 -19.28 1.37 13.49
C HIS A 398 -19.70 0.76 12.15
N SER A 399 -18.92 -0.18 11.65
CA SER A 399 -19.14 -0.85 10.37
C SER A 399 -20.41 -1.69 10.31
N TYR A 400 -20.99 -2.09 11.45
CA TYR A 400 -22.26 -2.85 11.48
C TYR A 400 -23.50 -1.95 11.51
N ASN A 401 -23.34 -0.63 11.62
CA ASN A 401 -24.46 0.28 11.54
C ASN A 401 -24.87 0.48 10.07
N PRO A 402 -26.12 0.17 9.67
CA PRO A 402 -26.59 0.32 8.28
C PRO A 402 -26.35 1.70 7.68
N ASN A 403 -26.44 2.77 8.47
CA ASN A 403 -26.18 4.13 8.01
C ASN A 403 -24.74 4.36 7.53
N ASN A 404 -23.83 3.45 7.85
CA ASN A 404 -22.42 3.57 7.51
C ASN A 404 -21.97 2.68 6.35
N TRP A 405 -22.71 1.61 6.06
CA TRP A 405 -22.37 0.67 4.98
C TRP A 405 -23.40 0.56 3.85
N ASP A 406 -24.66 0.96 4.10
CA ASP A 406 -25.70 0.95 3.06
C ASP A 406 -25.57 2.19 2.16
N LEU A 407 -24.43 2.28 1.49
CA LEU A 407 -24.08 3.36 0.57
C LEU A 407 -24.17 2.87 -0.87
N GLN A 408 -24.44 3.80 -1.79
CA GLN A 408 -24.39 3.49 -3.22
C GLN A 408 -22.95 3.15 -3.64
N ILE A 409 -22.75 1.95 -4.14
CA ILE A 409 -21.45 1.51 -4.68
C ILE A 409 -21.29 1.96 -6.13
N THR A 410 -20.08 2.35 -6.49
CA THR A 410 -19.70 2.71 -7.86
C THR A 410 -19.68 1.49 -8.77
N LYS A 411 -19.64 1.73 -10.08
CA LYS A 411 -19.50 0.65 -11.07
C LYS A 411 -18.21 -0.15 -10.89
N ASP A 412 -17.10 0.52 -10.65
CA ASP A 412 -15.78 -0.09 -10.48
C ASP A 412 -15.71 -0.94 -9.21
N GLU A 413 -16.32 -0.47 -8.11
CA GLU A 413 -16.45 -1.26 -6.87
C GLU A 413 -17.29 -2.50 -7.09
N ARG A 414 -18.40 -2.39 -7.81
CA ARG A 414 -19.26 -3.53 -8.15
C ARG A 414 -18.50 -4.58 -8.99
N GLU A 415 -17.79 -4.14 -10.02
CA GLU A 415 -16.98 -5.02 -10.88
C GLU A 415 -15.90 -5.72 -10.08
N SER A 416 -15.19 -5.01 -9.21
CA SER A 416 -14.17 -5.56 -8.31
C SER A 416 -14.72 -6.61 -7.35
N VAL A 417 -15.90 -6.38 -6.79
CA VAL A 417 -16.57 -7.35 -5.90
C VAL A 417 -17.03 -8.58 -6.68
N GLN A 418 -17.56 -8.41 -7.89
CA GLN A 418 -17.96 -9.53 -8.75
C GLN A 418 -16.76 -10.40 -9.13
N GLU A 419 -15.65 -9.78 -9.51
CA GLU A 419 -14.39 -10.51 -9.79
C GLU A 419 -13.90 -11.27 -8.56
N TYR A 420 -13.93 -10.63 -7.39
CA TYR A 420 -13.56 -11.27 -6.13
C TYR A 420 -14.43 -12.51 -5.85
N ILE A 421 -15.77 -12.40 -5.97
CA ILE A 421 -16.71 -13.52 -5.74
C ILE A 421 -16.40 -14.68 -6.70
N ILE A 422 -16.22 -14.39 -8.00
CA ILE A 422 -15.90 -15.41 -8.99
C ILE A 422 -14.58 -16.13 -8.63
N ASN A 423 -13.56 -15.37 -8.25
CA ASN A 423 -12.25 -15.92 -7.88
C ASN A 423 -12.34 -16.81 -6.63
N VAL A 424 -13.04 -16.38 -5.59
CA VAL A 424 -13.22 -17.17 -4.35
C VAL A 424 -13.99 -18.46 -4.63
N LEU A 425 -15.07 -18.39 -5.40
CA LEU A 425 -15.87 -19.59 -5.71
C LEU A 425 -15.15 -20.59 -6.62
N SER A 426 -14.28 -20.12 -7.52
CA SER A 426 -13.52 -20.96 -8.45
C SER A 426 -12.24 -21.53 -7.85
N SER A 427 -11.58 -20.82 -6.93
CA SER A 427 -10.29 -21.22 -6.34
C SER A 427 -10.41 -22.29 -5.25
N ASN A 428 -11.60 -22.59 -4.76
CA ASN A 428 -11.83 -23.39 -3.54
C ASN A 428 -11.20 -22.81 -2.26
N ASP A 429 -10.86 -21.51 -2.26
CA ASP A 429 -10.29 -20.85 -1.10
C ASP A 429 -11.31 -20.73 0.03
N THR A 430 -10.87 -21.10 1.22
CA THR A 430 -11.64 -21.00 2.45
C THR A 430 -10.77 -20.40 3.55
N LEU A 431 -11.39 -19.77 4.56
CA LEU A 431 -10.65 -19.20 5.69
C LEU A 431 -9.82 -20.22 6.44
N GLU A 432 -10.33 -21.44 6.54
CA GLU A 432 -9.67 -22.56 7.23
C GLU A 432 -9.54 -23.76 6.29
N LYS A 433 -8.57 -24.61 6.58
CA LYS A 433 -8.32 -25.81 5.76
C LYS A 433 -9.54 -26.73 5.72
N ASN A 434 -9.94 -27.12 4.52
CA ASN A 434 -10.98 -28.09 4.27
C ASN A 434 -10.44 -29.28 3.46
N GLY A 435 -11.24 -30.33 3.31
CA GLY A 435 -10.93 -31.49 2.45
C GLY A 435 -11.17 -31.21 0.96
N THR A 436 -11.19 -32.25 0.18
CA THR A 436 -11.43 -32.16 -1.28
C THR A 436 -12.92 -31.96 -1.57
N ARG A 437 -13.22 -31.06 -2.50
CA ARG A 437 -14.56 -30.78 -2.98
C ARG A 437 -15.06 -31.91 -3.87
N ILE A 438 -16.24 -32.48 -3.57
CA ILE A 438 -16.84 -33.62 -4.32
C ILE A 438 -18.14 -33.22 -5.04
N GLY A 439 -18.67 -32.04 -4.78
CA GLY A 439 -19.91 -31.51 -5.32
C GLY A 439 -21.15 -31.96 -4.54
N ALA A 440 -22.21 -31.15 -4.62
CA ALA A 440 -23.44 -31.30 -3.81
C ALA A 440 -24.12 -32.66 -4.01
N HIS A 441 -24.18 -33.19 -5.23
CA HIS A 441 -24.82 -34.47 -5.51
C HIS A 441 -24.09 -35.63 -4.81
N ASN A 442 -22.77 -35.72 -4.98
CA ASN A 442 -21.95 -36.77 -4.37
C ASN A 442 -21.94 -36.63 -2.83
N PHE A 443 -21.97 -35.42 -2.33
CA PHE A 443 -22.08 -35.13 -0.90
C PHE A 443 -23.41 -35.66 -0.33
N LYS A 444 -24.55 -35.36 -0.97
CA LYS A 444 -25.88 -35.90 -0.58
C LYS A 444 -25.93 -37.41 -0.64
N THR A 445 -25.32 -38.03 -1.67
CA THR A 445 -25.23 -39.49 -1.83
C THR A 445 -24.40 -40.10 -0.69
N LYS A 446 -23.26 -39.54 -0.37
CA LYS A 446 -22.37 -39.98 0.72
C LYS A 446 -23.08 -40.11 2.07
N TYR A 447 -23.98 -39.19 2.37
CA TYR A 447 -24.72 -39.16 3.62
C TYR A 447 -26.14 -39.73 3.54
N ASN A 448 -26.54 -40.29 2.37
CA ASN A 448 -27.84 -40.84 2.13
C ASN A 448 -29.00 -39.86 2.41
N ILE A 449 -28.85 -38.61 1.95
CA ILE A 449 -29.81 -37.52 2.18
C ILE A 449 -30.30 -36.87 0.88
N LEU A 450 -30.30 -37.58 -0.23
CA LEU A 450 -30.70 -37.10 -1.55
C LEU A 450 -32.14 -36.51 -1.56
N ASN A 451 -33.03 -37.13 -0.84
CA ASN A 451 -34.46 -36.78 -0.83
C ASN A 451 -34.88 -36.00 0.45
N LYS A 452 -33.91 -35.42 1.16
CA LYS A 452 -34.16 -34.64 2.36
C LYS A 452 -33.91 -33.14 2.12
N LYS A 453 -34.67 -32.29 2.80
CA LYS A 453 -34.28 -30.90 3.01
C LYS A 453 -33.21 -30.84 4.08
N ILE A 454 -32.19 -30.02 3.85
CA ILE A 454 -30.98 -30.00 4.67
C ILE A 454 -30.85 -28.65 5.39
N LEU A 455 -30.77 -28.71 6.72
CA LEU A 455 -30.34 -27.60 7.54
C LEU A 455 -28.89 -27.78 7.91
N PHE A 456 -28.00 -26.87 7.40
CA PHE A 456 -26.60 -26.89 7.72
C PHE A 456 -26.27 -26.00 8.93
N VAL A 457 -25.49 -26.54 9.86
CA VAL A 457 -25.10 -25.88 11.12
C VAL A 457 -23.59 -25.90 11.26
N PRO A 458 -22.87 -24.88 10.76
CA PRO A 458 -21.44 -24.72 11.01
C PRO A 458 -21.21 -24.20 12.42
N LEU A 459 -20.46 -24.94 13.24
CA LEU A 459 -20.13 -24.55 14.60
C LEU A 459 -18.89 -23.67 14.65
N GLN A 460 -18.89 -22.74 15.60
CA GLN A 460 -17.75 -21.92 15.95
C GLN A 460 -16.95 -22.56 17.09
N ARG A 461 -15.76 -22.03 17.36
CA ARG A 461 -14.96 -22.49 18.50
C ARG A 461 -15.59 -22.05 19.82
N PRO A 462 -15.65 -22.91 20.85
CA PRO A 462 -16.26 -22.56 22.16
C PRO A 462 -15.61 -21.32 22.81
N ASN A 463 -14.31 -21.14 22.61
CA ASN A 463 -13.53 -20.04 23.15
C ASN A 463 -13.41 -18.82 22.22
N ASP A 464 -14.19 -18.79 21.14
CA ASP A 464 -14.21 -17.64 20.25
C ASP A 464 -14.72 -16.38 20.99
N SER A 465 -14.03 -15.25 20.80
CA SER A 465 -14.42 -13.98 21.43
C SER A 465 -15.85 -13.55 21.07
N VAL A 466 -16.29 -13.83 19.84
CA VAL A 466 -17.66 -13.49 19.41
C VAL A 466 -18.72 -14.34 20.11
N ILE A 467 -18.40 -15.57 20.50
CA ILE A 467 -19.29 -16.41 21.32
C ILE A 467 -19.29 -15.92 22.77
N ARG A 468 -18.13 -15.65 23.33
CA ARG A 468 -17.99 -15.24 24.73
C ARG A 468 -18.63 -13.89 25.05
N HIS A 469 -18.58 -12.94 24.10
CA HIS A 469 -18.95 -11.55 24.36
C HIS A 469 -20.17 -11.06 23.56
N PHE A 470 -20.56 -11.74 22.47
CA PHE A 470 -21.57 -11.25 21.51
C PHE A 470 -22.60 -12.30 21.10
N SER A 471 -22.81 -13.36 21.87
CA SER A 471 -23.80 -14.42 21.58
C SER A 471 -25.09 -14.31 22.35
N ASP A 472 -25.28 -13.22 23.11
CA ASP A 472 -26.48 -12.90 23.88
C ASP A 472 -27.03 -14.09 24.71
N GLU A 473 -28.31 -14.47 24.57
CA GLU A 473 -28.96 -15.53 25.33
C GLU A 473 -28.33 -16.93 25.07
N ILE A 474 -27.70 -17.14 23.92
CA ILE A 474 -27.10 -18.44 23.57
C ILE A 474 -25.88 -18.75 24.45
N ARG A 475 -25.04 -17.78 24.75
CA ARG A 475 -23.89 -17.78 25.65
C ARG A 475 -22.79 -18.82 25.38
N SER A 476 -23.10 -19.95 24.74
CA SER A 476 -22.11 -20.98 24.44
C SER A 476 -22.50 -21.84 23.24
N VAL A 477 -21.49 -22.41 22.58
CA VAL A 477 -21.65 -23.36 21.47
C VAL A 477 -22.42 -24.61 21.98
N GLN A 478 -22.25 -25.03 23.24
CA GLN A 478 -22.96 -26.17 23.80
C GLN A 478 -24.46 -25.91 23.95
N ASN A 479 -24.85 -24.72 24.42
CA ASN A 479 -26.28 -24.35 24.49
C ASN A 479 -26.90 -24.31 23.10
N PHE A 480 -26.19 -23.74 22.12
CA PHE A 480 -26.63 -23.73 20.74
C PHE A 480 -26.81 -25.17 20.21
N LEU A 481 -25.86 -26.05 20.43
CA LEU A 481 -25.93 -27.45 20.01
C LEU A 481 -27.12 -28.18 20.66
N ASN A 482 -27.42 -27.95 21.95
CA ASN A 482 -28.58 -28.52 22.63
C ASN A 482 -29.90 -28.07 21.96
N ASN A 483 -29.99 -26.81 21.57
CA ASN A 483 -31.15 -26.27 20.85
C ASN A 483 -31.25 -26.91 19.43
N ILE A 484 -30.13 -27.12 18.75
CA ILE A 484 -30.08 -27.78 17.45
C ILE A 484 -30.54 -29.24 17.54
N VAL A 485 -30.12 -29.97 18.57
CA VAL A 485 -30.59 -31.36 18.82
C VAL A 485 -32.08 -31.41 19.01
N THR A 486 -32.65 -30.48 19.77
CA THR A 486 -34.09 -30.36 19.98
C THR A 486 -34.84 -30.03 18.69
N LEU A 487 -34.29 -29.09 17.90
CA LEU A 487 -34.85 -28.72 16.60
C LEU A 487 -34.81 -29.93 15.63
N ALA A 488 -33.66 -30.66 15.56
CA ALA A 488 -33.49 -31.81 14.68
C ALA A 488 -34.61 -32.85 14.87
N LYS A 489 -34.97 -33.13 16.12
CA LYS A 489 -36.09 -34.04 16.45
C LYS A 489 -37.43 -33.49 15.95
N SER A 490 -37.68 -32.21 16.13
CA SER A 490 -38.98 -31.57 15.81
C SER A 490 -39.25 -31.44 14.30
N ILE A 491 -38.19 -31.45 13.45
CA ILE A 491 -38.30 -31.30 11.99
C ILE A 491 -38.17 -32.61 11.22
N LYS A 492 -37.91 -33.73 11.89
CA LYS A 492 -37.69 -35.04 11.28
C LYS A 492 -38.85 -35.44 10.37
N ASP A 493 -40.08 -35.41 10.90
CA ASP A 493 -41.29 -35.82 10.18
C ASP A 493 -41.71 -34.83 9.08
N LYS A 494 -41.05 -33.66 9.03
CA LYS A 494 -41.22 -32.65 7.97
C LYS A 494 -40.29 -32.84 6.78
N GLY A 495 -39.55 -33.95 6.74
CA GLY A 495 -38.60 -34.27 5.65
C GLY A 495 -37.28 -33.55 5.71
N TRP A 496 -36.95 -32.93 6.84
CA TRP A 496 -35.65 -32.26 7.07
C TRP A 496 -34.67 -33.19 7.75
N VAL A 497 -33.36 -32.91 7.50
CA VAL A 497 -32.24 -33.48 8.25
C VAL A 497 -31.28 -32.34 8.63
N VAL A 498 -30.69 -32.43 9.79
CA VAL A 498 -29.67 -31.47 10.26
C VAL A 498 -28.28 -32.05 10.01
N ILE A 499 -27.43 -31.31 9.39
CA ILE A 499 -25.99 -31.64 9.27
C ILE A 499 -25.18 -30.61 10.06
N VAL A 500 -24.28 -31.08 10.90
CA VAL A 500 -23.44 -30.24 11.77
C VAL A 500 -21.99 -30.40 11.35
N LYS A 501 -21.26 -29.29 11.15
CA LYS A 501 -19.83 -29.31 10.91
C LYS A 501 -19.11 -28.60 12.05
N GLN A 502 -18.19 -29.35 12.67
CA GLN A 502 -17.30 -28.80 13.69
C GLN A 502 -16.30 -27.81 13.06
N HIS A 503 -15.87 -26.82 13.83
CA HIS A 503 -14.86 -25.88 13.36
C HIS A 503 -13.53 -26.60 13.09
N PRO A 504 -12.86 -26.36 11.94
CA PRO A 504 -11.66 -27.12 11.56
C PRO A 504 -10.48 -27.03 12.55
N LEU A 505 -10.42 -25.99 13.37
CA LEU A 505 -9.38 -25.80 14.40
C LEU A 505 -9.81 -26.27 15.79
N GLU A 506 -10.96 -26.96 15.92
CA GLU A 506 -11.46 -27.46 17.20
C GLU A 506 -11.31 -28.97 17.25
N GLU A 507 -10.48 -29.46 18.18
CA GLU A 507 -10.19 -30.89 18.34
C GLU A 507 -10.81 -31.47 19.63
N SER A 508 -11.28 -30.60 20.54
CA SER A 508 -11.65 -31.01 21.92
C SER A 508 -13.11 -31.35 22.12
N THR A 509 -13.98 -31.05 21.15
CA THR A 509 -15.43 -31.25 21.30
C THR A 509 -15.87 -32.47 20.49
N GLU A 510 -16.09 -33.61 21.13
CA GLU A 510 -16.78 -34.72 20.49
C GLU A 510 -18.28 -34.40 20.38
N ILE A 511 -18.76 -34.38 19.15
CA ILE A 511 -20.19 -34.21 18.85
C ILE A 511 -20.73 -35.59 18.50
N GLU A 512 -21.64 -36.08 19.32
CA GLU A 512 -22.29 -37.36 19.04
C GLU A 512 -23.36 -37.20 17.98
N GLU A 513 -23.44 -38.15 17.05
CA GLU A 513 -24.62 -38.28 16.19
C GLU A 513 -25.87 -38.54 17.01
N LYS A 514 -26.91 -37.83 16.69
CA LYS A 514 -28.23 -37.98 17.34
C LYS A 514 -29.29 -38.24 16.28
N GLU A 515 -30.47 -38.62 16.71
CA GLU A 515 -31.58 -38.82 15.80
C GLU A 515 -31.81 -37.58 14.91
N ASN A 516 -31.81 -37.78 13.59
CA ASN A 516 -31.96 -36.74 12.56
C ASN A 516 -30.90 -35.65 12.56
N LEU A 517 -29.73 -35.93 13.18
CA LEU A 517 -28.57 -35.04 13.21
C LEU A 517 -27.29 -35.84 12.78
N ILE A 518 -26.70 -35.42 11.68
CA ILE A 518 -25.49 -36.00 11.10
C ILE A 518 -24.30 -35.09 11.39
N VAL A 519 -23.22 -35.67 11.88
CA VAL A 519 -21.97 -34.94 12.11
C VAL A 519 -21.05 -35.14 10.90
N LEU A 520 -20.67 -34.04 10.25
CA LEU A 520 -19.78 -34.07 9.09
C LEU A 520 -18.34 -34.41 9.51
N LYS A 521 -17.63 -35.16 8.66
CA LYS A 521 -16.22 -35.45 8.89
C LYS A 521 -15.36 -34.20 8.69
N PRO A 522 -14.22 -34.06 9.38
CA PRO A 522 -13.30 -32.96 9.17
C PRO A 522 -12.85 -32.79 7.72
N THR A 523 -12.78 -33.90 6.97
CA THR A 523 -12.42 -33.96 5.56
C THR A 523 -13.52 -33.54 4.59
N ASP A 524 -14.75 -33.30 5.05
CA ASP A 524 -15.82 -32.81 4.19
C ASP A 524 -15.58 -31.34 3.86
N HIS A 525 -15.77 -31.01 2.60
CA HIS A 525 -15.58 -29.65 2.17
C HIS A 525 -16.78 -28.76 2.52
N PHE A 526 -16.49 -27.60 3.07
CA PHE A 526 -17.48 -26.63 3.52
C PHE A 526 -18.44 -26.19 2.40
N TYR A 527 -17.91 -25.94 1.17
CA TYR A 527 -18.76 -25.58 0.02
C TYR A 527 -19.72 -26.71 -0.40
N ASP A 528 -19.34 -27.98 -0.22
CA ASP A 528 -20.24 -29.08 -0.54
C ASP A 528 -21.43 -29.12 0.43
N ALA A 529 -21.18 -28.82 1.71
CA ALA A 529 -22.25 -28.70 2.72
C ALA A 529 -23.18 -27.52 2.42
N ILE A 530 -22.65 -26.33 2.15
CA ILE A 530 -23.46 -25.15 1.80
C ILE A 530 -24.29 -25.40 0.54
N ASN A 531 -23.65 -25.82 -0.56
CA ASN A 531 -24.31 -26.04 -1.84
C ASN A 531 -25.35 -27.17 -1.81
N SER A 532 -25.31 -28.03 -0.78
CA SER A 532 -26.28 -29.10 -0.56
C SER A 532 -27.46 -28.66 0.29
N SER A 533 -27.36 -27.51 0.95
CA SER A 533 -28.30 -27.10 2.01
C SER A 533 -29.46 -26.28 1.47
N ASP A 534 -30.61 -26.43 2.10
CA ASP A 534 -31.83 -25.62 1.87
C ASP A 534 -31.90 -24.44 2.85
N ALA A 535 -31.21 -24.57 3.99
CA ALA A 535 -31.11 -23.52 5.00
C ALA A 535 -29.79 -23.65 5.79
N VAL A 536 -29.31 -22.54 6.32
CA VAL A 536 -28.14 -22.47 7.22
C VAL A 536 -28.56 -21.83 8.54
N MET A 537 -28.12 -22.41 9.67
CA MET A 537 -28.32 -21.82 10.99
C MET A 537 -27.00 -21.70 11.72
N LEU A 538 -26.70 -20.50 12.19
CA LEU A 538 -25.45 -20.16 12.88
C LEU A 538 -25.73 -19.17 14.02
N ILE A 539 -24.78 -18.98 14.93
CA ILE A 539 -24.86 -17.96 15.97
C ILE A 539 -24.53 -16.59 15.36
N ASN A 540 -23.25 -16.36 15.05
CA ASN A 540 -22.76 -15.12 14.46
C ASN A 540 -21.48 -15.38 13.62
N SER A 541 -21.41 -16.54 12.98
CA SER A 541 -20.26 -16.95 12.17
C SER A 541 -20.18 -16.19 10.85
N GLY A 542 -18.96 -15.89 10.39
CA GLY A 542 -18.70 -15.38 9.04
C GLY A 542 -19.16 -16.29 7.90
N VAL A 543 -19.49 -17.55 8.20
CA VAL A 543 -20.12 -18.49 7.25
C VAL A 543 -21.41 -17.94 6.64
N GLY A 544 -22.12 -17.05 7.35
CA GLY A 544 -23.32 -16.39 6.84
C GLY A 544 -23.08 -15.45 5.65
N LEU A 545 -21.83 -15.19 5.28
CA LEU A 545 -21.45 -14.39 4.11
C LEU A 545 -21.32 -15.20 2.81
N TYR A 546 -21.28 -16.53 2.91
CA TYR A 546 -21.22 -17.46 1.78
C TYR A 546 -22.61 -17.91 1.34
#